data_5707b7d8027a4bec2358e3cdbf60a7b0
#
_entry.id   5707b7d8027a4bec2358e3cdbf60a7b0
#
_cell.length_a   1.000
_cell.length_b   1.000
_cell.length_c   1.000
_cell.angle_alpha   90.00
_cell.angle_beta   90.00
_cell.angle_gamma   90.00
#
_symmetry.space_group_name_H-M   'P 1'
#
loop_
_entity.id
_entity.type
_entity.pdbx_description
1 polymer ?
#
loop_
_entity_poly.entity_id
_entity_poly.type
_entity_poly.pdbx_seq_one_letter_code
_entity_poly.pdbx_strand_id
1 'polypeptide(L)'
;MFDSDMIAKGIRDGIEIEKGVVLNEEYLQKNFDKIGDMLSIFSAYPDIFLDFISPADSNFELFFYQRITLRAIMRYRDVYITAPRAFSKSFITILGLILQCVFIPGTKRFICAPNKNQSAQIAKEKIVEIYDKWPLLRREVVGGEISDTPGNFGKDYVTLKFRNGSQFDVVGALDSQRGGRRHGGLVDEVRDHEEGPINEVVLPLMNVSRRLPDNTVNPNEPNQERIFMTSAGVKTSFAYDLLLDVFAESIIHPDAAFCMGCDYRVPLMHGLLDKTYINKLKTSPSYNEESFAREYLSIWSGSSDESWFNFDKLQKYRKIKNPETHAKYRPNAEQFYLISVDVGRLNDQTVACVFRVNIDENGRHRATLVYINVLGRDAESKQFSRQAIDVKKLIKAFDPKEVVIDTNGLGVGLADEMIKPQYDDMGEYYPPYGFFNDTSYMAIQPKEARKILYGIKATGSLNSSIHSNVYARITSGLVRFLIKEQEAKNALMSTAVGQKMSTYKRVERLLPHEMTSRLFDEMANLRLKATGNRNEIVLEQINPRYPKDKYSSLAYGLWRIKELEEEYVKKRRRRFGGTGSGKRKLSFYTP
;
A
#
# COMPACT_ATOMS: atom_id res chain seq x y z
N MET A 1 -49.22 11.08 -11.79
CA MET A 1 -48.18 11.32 -10.76
C MET A 1 -48.82 10.96 -9.43
N PHE A 2 -48.37 9.89 -8.79
CA PHE A 2 -48.99 9.42 -7.56
C PHE A 2 -48.35 10.15 -6.37
N ASP A 3 -49.19 10.73 -5.53
CA ASP A 3 -48.78 11.32 -4.27
C ASP A 3 -48.25 10.21 -3.34
N SER A 4 -46.96 10.29 -2.97
CA SER A 4 -46.29 9.29 -2.14
C SER A 4 -46.96 9.06 -0.78
N ASP A 5 -47.62 10.09 -0.25
CA ASP A 5 -48.38 10.03 1.00
C ASP A 5 -49.71 9.30 0.85
N MET A 6 -50.33 9.37 -0.34
CA MET A 6 -51.51 8.62 -0.67
C MET A 6 -51.24 7.12 -0.83
N ILE A 7 -50.12 6.72 -1.46
CA ILE A 7 -49.80 5.30 -1.64
C ILE A 7 -49.56 4.62 -0.27
N ALA A 8 -48.82 5.25 0.63
CA ALA A 8 -48.52 4.65 1.95
C ALA A 8 -49.75 4.59 2.88
N LYS A 9 -50.70 5.53 2.75
CA LYS A 9 -51.98 5.50 3.45
C LYS A 9 -52.94 4.48 2.81
N GLY A 10 -52.83 4.30 1.51
CA GLY A 10 -53.71 3.44 0.72
C GLY A 10 -53.51 1.96 0.87
N ILE A 11 -52.31 1.52 1.14
CA ILE A 11 -52.02 0.10 1.43
C ILE A 11 -52.77 -0.37 2.69
N ARG A 12 -53.04 0.55 3.66
CA ARG A 12 -53.84 0.22 4.85
C ARG A 12 -55.33 0.36 4.68
N ASP A 13 -55.81 1.34 3.89
CA ASP A 13 -57.21 1.75 3.87
C ASP A 13 -57.92 1.36 2.59
N GLY A 14 -57.25 0.70 1.62
CA GLY A 14 -57.84 0.29 0.34
C GLY A 14 -58.20 1.48 -0.57
N ILE A 15 -57.17 2.24 -1.03
CA ILE A 15 -57.39 3.43 -1.88
C ILE A 15 -57.61 3.03 -3.33
N GLU A 16 -58.58 3.66 -3.93
CA GLU A 16 -58.84 3.65 -5.37
C GLU A 16 -57.73 4.44 -6.09
N ILE A 17 -56.78 3.74 -6.76
CA ILE A 17 -55.65 4.34 -7.48
C ILE A 17 -56.06 4.80 -8.88
N GLU A 18 -56.90 4.04 -9.52
CA GLU A 18 -57.58 4.34 -10.78
C GLU A 18 -59.04 3.99 -10.64
N LYS A 19 -59.91 4.51 -11.51
CA LYS A 19 -61.33 4.19 -11.47
C LYS A 19 -61.56 2.67 -11.44
N GLY A 20 -61.90 2.14 -10.26
CA GLY A 20 -62.21 0.73 -10.03
C GLY A 20 -61.05 -0.16 -9.57
N VAL A 21 -59.86 0.37 -9.31
CA VAL A 21 -58.72 -0.38 -8.75
C VAL A 21 -58.47 0.03 -7.31
N VAL A 22 -58.71 -0.92 -6.39
CA VAL A 22 -58.46 -0.73 -4.96
C VAL A 22 -57.14 -1.41 -4.60
N LEU A 23 -56.18 -0.67 -4.02
CA LEU A 23 -54.92 -1.21 -3.52
C LEU A 23 -55.17 -1.81 -2.13
N ASN A 24 -55.51 -3.09 -2.10
CA ASN A 24 -55.71 -3.87 -0.87
C ASN A 24 -54.94 -5.18 -0.92
N GLU A 25 -55.06 -6.00 0.11
CA GLU A 25 -54.36 -7.27 0.22
C GLU A 25 -54.68 -8.23 -0.94
N GLU A 26 -55.94 -8.22 -1.43
CA GLU A 26 -56.36 -9.02 -2.59
C GLU A 26 -55.67 -8.57 -3.87
N TYR A 27 -55.54 -7.26 -4.10
CA TYR A 27 -54.78 -6.71 -5.23
C TYR A 27 -53.29 -7.07 -5.16
N LEU A 28 -52.70 -7.00 -3.97
CA LEU A 28 -51.29 -7.37 -3.74
C LEU A 28 -51.08 -8.86 -4.03
N GLN A 29 -51.97 -9.75 -3.56
CA GLN A 29 -51.88 -11.18 -3.85
C GLN A 29 -52.02 -11.48 -5.33
N LYS A 30 -52.99 -10.83 -6.02
CA LYS A 30 -53.21 -11.00 -7.45
C LYS A 30 -52.04 -10.54 -8.32
N ASN A 31 -51.29 -9.55 -7.87
CA ASN A 31 -50.16 -8.99 -8.59
C ASN A 31 -48.79 -9.39 -7.97
N PHE A 32 -48.79 -10.40 -7.11
CA PHE A 32 -47.60 -10.81 -6.34
C PHE A 32 -46.37 -11.03 -7.22
N ASP A 33 -46.50 -11.75 -8.34
CA ASP A 33 -45.40 -12.02 -9.25
C ASP A 33 -44.83 -10.74 -9.88
N LYS A 34 -45.73 -9.83 -10.33
CA LYS A 34 -45.30 -8.54 -10.92
C LYS A 34 -44.59 -7.64 -9.91
N ILE A 35 -45.04 -7.65 -8.66
CA ILE A 35 -44.42 -6.91 -7.57
C ILE A 35 -43.05 -7.54 -7.26
N GLY A 36 -42.95 -8.87 -7.27
CA GLY A 36 -41.71 -9.60 -7.10
C GLY A 36 -40.66 -9.26 -8.19
N ASP A 37 -41.10 -9.22 -9.44
CA ASP A 37 -40.26 -8.82 -10.58
C ASP A 37 -39.77 -7.36 -10.42
N MET A 38 -40.66 -6.44 -10.04
CA MET A 38 -40.26 -5.04 -9.76
C MET A 38 -39.26 -4.94 -8.62
N LEU A 39 -39.47 -5.65 -7.51
CA LEU A 39 -38.54 -5.67 -6.37
C LEU A 39 -37.18 -6.23 -6.76
N SER A 40 -37.13 -7.25 -7.61
CA SER A 40 -35.92 -7.79 -8.17
C SER A 40 -35.15 -6.75 -8.99
N ILE A 41 -35.85 -6.00 -9.85
CA ILE A 41 -35.28 -4.91 -10.65
C ILE A 41 -34.75 -3.81 -9.73
N PHE A 42 -35.54 -3.37 -8.75
CA PHE A 42 -35.14 -2.31 -7.81
C PHE A 42 -33.99 -2.72 -6.90
N SER A 43 -33.94 -3.98 -6.52
CA SER A 43 -32.77 -4.51 -5.76
C SER A 43 -31.48 -4.49 -6.60
N ALA A 44 -31.58 -4.85 -7.89
CA ALA A 44 -30.44 -4.81 -8.81
C ALA A 44 -30.04 -3.38 -9.24
N TYR A 45 -31.01 -2.47 -9.29
CA TYR A 45 -30.88 -1.08 -9.71
C TYR A 45 -31.45 -0.12 -8.66
N PRO A 46 -30.82 0.00 -7.50
CA PRO A 46 -31.34 0.78 -6.37
C PRO A 46 -31.49 2.27 -6.68
N ASP A 47 -30.70 2.78 -7.60
CA ASP A 47 -30.81 4.15 -8.10
C ASP A 47 -32.12 4.40 -8.85
N ILE A 48 -32.62 3.43 -9.62
CA ILE A 48 -33.92 3.53 -10.28
C ILE A 48 -35.04 3.50 -9.24
N PHE A 49 -34.92 2.69 -8.20
CA PHE A 49 -35.86 2.71 -7.08
C PHE A 49 -35.90 4.08 -6.39
N LEU A 50 -34.76 4.70 -6.15
CA LEU A 50 -34.69 6.02 -5.54
C LEU A 50 -35.33 7.10 -6.44
N ASP A 51 -35.08 7.04 -7.75
CA ASP A 51 -35.77 7.93 -8.71
C ASP A 51 -37.29 7.74 -8.66
N PHE A 52 -37.75 6.49 -8.54
CA PHE A 52 -39.18 6.15 -8.46
C PHE A 52 -39.88 6.67 -7.20
N ILE A 53 -39.18 6.64 -6.04
CA ILE A 53 -39.73 7.10 -4.76
C ILE A 53 -39.41 8.56 -4.44
N SER A 54 -38.71 9.27 -5.33
CA SER A 54 -38.39 10.69 -5.13
C SER A 54 -39.66 11.54 -5.14
N PRO A 55 -39.78 12.53 -4.24
CA PRO A 55 -40.88 13.49 -4.27
C PRO A 55 -40.97 14.19 -5.62
N ALA A 56 -42.19 14.47 -6.06
CA ALA A 56 -42.46 15.06 -7.39
C ALA A 56 -41.84 16.47 -7.58
N ASP A 57 -41.63 17.18 -6.50
CA ASP A 57 -41.02 18.51 -6.44
C ASP A 57 -39.51 18.47 -6.15
N SER A 58 -38.92 17.27 -6.04
CA SER A 58 -37.48 17.10 -5.78
C SER A 58 -36.65 17.47 -7.00
N ASN A 59 -35.71 18.37 -6.82
CA ASN A 59 -34.68 18.69 -7.81
C ASN A 59 -33.37 17.92 -7.56
N PHE A 60 -33.38 16.95 -6.62
CA PHE A 60 -32.18 16.16 -6.29
C PHE A 60 -32.09 14.94 -7.19
N GLU A 61 -30.94 14.81 -7.85
CA GLU A 61 -30.60 13.64 -8.66
C GLU A 61 -29.24 13.07 -8.23
N LEU A 62 -29.16 11.75 -8.21
CA LEU A 62 -27.87 11.07 -8.00
C LEU A 62 -26.98 11.21 -9.22
N PHE A 63 -25.73 11.57 -9.00
CA PHE A 63 -24.73 11.61 -10.05
C PHE A 63 -24.36 10.20 -10.54
N PHE A 64 -23.89 10.10 -11.77
CA PHE A 64 -23.57 8.83 -12.41
C PHE A 64 -22.65 7.94 -11.57
N TYR A 65 -21.57 8.49 -11.00
CA TYR A 65 -20.66 7.73 -10.15
C TYR A 65 -21.31 7.23 -8.85
N GLN A 66 -22.26 7.98 -8.30
CA GLN A 66 -23.04 7.58 -7.11
C GLN A 66 -23.95 6.40 -7.44
N ARG A 67 -24.58 6.42 -8.62
CA ARG A 67 -25.40 5.30 -9.12
C ARG A 67 -24.59 4.02 -9.29
N ILE A 68 -23.37 4.13 -9.88
CA ILE A 68 -22.45 2.99 -10.00
C ILE A 68 -22.09 2.45 -8.61
N THR A 69 -21.76 3.32 -7.66
CA THR A 69 -21.40 2.93 -6.29
C THR A 69 -22.55 2.20 -5.59
N LEU A 70 -23.78 2.71 -5.70
CA LEU A 70 -24.96 2.04 -5.12
C LEU A 70 -25.18 0.65 -5.73
N ARG A 71 -25.10 0.53 -7.06
CA ARG A 71 -25.23 -0.75 -7.73
C ARG A 71 -24.15 -1.73 -7.33
N ALA A 72 -22.91 -1.26 -7.11
CA ALA A 72 -21.81 -2.09 -6.63
C ALA A 72 -22.07 -2.62 -5.21
N ILE A 73 -22.51 -1.76 -4.30
CA ILE A 73 -22.88 -2.13 -2.93
C ILE A 73 -24.00 -3.18 -2.90
N MET A 74 -24.97 -3.10 -3.80
CA MET A 74 -26.09 -4.07 -3.84
C MET A 74 -25.72 -5.41 -4.47
N ARG A 75 -24.61 -5.49 -5.23
CA ARG A 75 -24.30 -6.64 -6.10
C ARG A 75 -23.12 -7.46 -5.63
N TYR A 76 -22.05 -6.81 -5.19
CA TYR A 76 -20.77 -7.47 -4.95
C TYR A 76 -20.55 -7.78 -3.48
N ARG A 77 -19.93 -8.93 -3.23
CA ARG A 77 -19.54 -9.35 -1.88
C ARG A 77 -18.42 -8.50 -1.34
N ASP A 78 -17.43 -8.21 -2.17
CA ASP A 78 -16.25 -7.44 -1.80
C ASP A 78 -16.19 -6.15 -2.62
N VAL A 79 -16.28 -5.01 -1.95
CA VAL A 79 -16.25 -3.69 -2.59
C VAL A 79 -15.12 -2.86 -1.98
N TYR A 80 -14.20 -2.37 -2.80
CA TYR A 80 -13.16 -1.44 -2.36
C TYR A 80 -13.18 -0.15 -3.18
N ILE A 81 -13.35 0.98 -2.51
CA ILE A 81 -13.44 2.28 -3.17
C ILE A 81 -12.40 3.24 -2.59
N THR A 82 -11.44 3.67 -3.43
CA THR A 82 -10.54 4.77 -3.11
C THR A 82 -11.08 6.05 -3.74
N ALA A 83 -11.51 6.99 -2.92
CA ALA A 83 -12.21 8.17 -3.39
C ALA A 83 -11.65 9.47 -2.79
N PRO A 84 -11.66 10.59 -3.55
CA PRO A 84 -11.14 11.88 -3.11
C PRO A 84 -12.04 12.54 -2.07
N ARG A 85 -11.60 13.67 -1.54
CA ARG A 85 -12.48 14.56 -0.77
C ARG A 85 -13.64 15.07 -1.63
N ALA A 86 -14.77 15.34 -0.97
CA ALA A 86 -16.03 15.77 -1.60
C ALA A 86 -16.70 14.73 -2.53
N PHE A 87 -16.31 13.46 -2.46
CA PHE A 87 -16.93 12.37 -3.21
C PHE A 87 -18.30 11.94 -2.66
N SER A 88 -18.73 12.46 -1.51
CA SER A 88 -19.93 12.01 -0.79
C SER A 88 -19.87 10.55 -0.30
N LYS A 89 -18.67 10.07 0.07
CA LYS A 89 -18.39 8.68 0.51
C LYS A 89 -19.43 8.16 1.51
N SER A 90 -19.48 8.78 2.69
CA SER A 90 -20.32 8.32 3.80
C SER A 90 -21.81 8.42 3.48
N PHE A 91 -22.24 9.43 2.70
CA PHE A 91 -23.64 9.55 2.26
C PHE A 91 -24.06 8.35 1.41
N ILE A 92 -23.31 8.07 0.34
CA ILE A 92 -23.70 7.03 -0.63
C ILE A 92 -23.61 5.62 -0.04
N THR A 93 -22.64 5.37 0.85
CA THR A 93 -22.51 4.05 1.48
C THR A 93 -23.55 3.81 2.55
N ILE A 94 -23.87 4.80 3.38
CA ILE A 94 -24.97 4.68 4.36
C ILE A 94 -26.31 4.48 3.62
N LEU A 95 -26.54 5.22 2.54
CA LEU A 95 -27.72 5.03 1.68
C LEU A 95 -27.78 3.59 1.14
N GLY A 96 -26.67 3.05 0.63
CA GLY A 96 -26.59 1.67 0.15
C GLY A 96 -26.93 0.64 1.23
N LEU A 97 -26.38 0.80 2.45
CA LEU A 97 -26.68 -0.09 3.57
C LEU A 97 -28.15 0.01 4.03
N ILE A 98 -28.75 1.20 3.99
CA ILE A 98 -30.18 1.40 4.27
C ILE A 98 -31.03 0.66 3.21
N LEU A 99 -30.68 0.81 1.93
CA LEU A 99 -31.40 0.12 0.84
C LEU A 99 -31.28 -1.40 0.96
N GLN A 100 -30.12 -1.93 1.36
CA GLN A 100 -29.99 -3.35 1.67
C GLN A 100 -30.93 -3.79 2.82
N CYS A 101 -31.07 -2.94 3.85
CA CYS A 101 -32.00 -3.21 4.93
C CYS A 101 -33.48 -3.16 4.46
N VAL A 102 -33.80 -2.35 3.46
CA VAL A 102 -35.14 -2.30 2.86
C VAL A 102 -35.43 -3.53 1.98
N PHE A 103 -34.47 -3.88 1.09
CA PHE A 103 -34.69 -4.94 0.11
C PHE A 103 -34.43 -6.36 0.62
N ILE A 104 -33.62 -6.54 1.67
CA ILE A 104 -33.21 -7.84 2.19
C ILE A 104 -33.78 -8.05 3.61
N PRO A 105 -34.97 -8.64 3.76
CA PRO A 105 -35.62 -8.80 5.06
C PRO A 105 -34.77 -9.54 6.07
N GLY A 106 -34.71 -9.03 7.31
CA GLY A 106 -33.96 -9.63 8.41
C GLY A 106 -32.43 -9.48 8.30
N THR A 107 -31.92 -8.70 7.33
CA THR A 107 -30.48 -8.45 7.23
C THR A 107 -29.97 -7.56 8.37
N LYS A 108 -28.70 -7.77 8.75
CA LYS A 108 -28.03 -6.96 9.77
C LYS A 108 -26.79 -6.32 9.16
N ARG A 109 -26.83 -5.01 9.01
CA ARG A 109 -25.78 -4.20 8.39
C ARG A 109 -25.17 -3.24 9.40
N PHE A 110 -23.91 -2.87 9.20
CA PHE A 110 -23.25 -1.92 10.09
C PHE A 110 -22.26 -1.02 9.36
N ILE A 111 -21.89 0.06 10.03
CA ILE A 111 -20.74 0.89 9.69
C ILE A 111 -19.74 0.88 10.83
N CYS A 112 -18.46 0.73 10.50
CA CYS A 112 -17.32 0.88 11.39
C CYS A 112 -16.40 1.96 10.85
N ALA A 113 -16.00 2.93 11.69
CA ALA A 113 -14.97 3.91 11.36
C ALA A 113 -13.98 4.04 12.54
N PRO A 114 -12.81 4.70 12.33
CA PRO A 114 -11.74 4.73 13.33
C PRO A 114 -12.16 5.26 14.71
N ASN A 115 -13.09 6.23 14.72
CA ASN A 115 -13.66 6.78 15.94
C ASN A 115 -15.16 6.56 15.99
N LYS A 116 -15.61 5.72 16.94
CA LYS A 116 -17.02 5.34 17.09
C LYS A 116 -17.96 6.54 17.31
N ASN A 117 -17.58 7.52 18.13
CA ASN A 117 -18.39 8.70 18.39
C ASN A 117 -18.56 9.56 17.13
N GLN A 118 -17.48 9.78 16.40
CA GLN A 118 -17.52 10.50 15.13
C GLN A 118 -18.35 9.76 14.09
N SER A 119 -18.23 8.43 14.04
CA SER A 119 -19.02 7.58 13.14
C SER A 119 -20.51 7.70 13.44
N ALA A 120 -20.91 7.68 14.72
CA ALA A 120 -22.30 7.82 15.12
C ALA A 120 -22.86 9.19 14.72
N GLN A 121 -22.08 10.25 14.91
CA GLN A 121 -22.50 11.61 14.51
C GLN A 121 -22.66 11.71 12.98
N ILE A 122 -21.66 11.26 12.21
CA ILE A 122 -21.71 11.27 10.74
C ILE A 122 -22.89 10.43 10.24
N ALA A 123 -23.09 9.23 10.80
CA ALA A 123 -24.21 8.37 10.41
C ALA A 123 -25.54 9.05 10.67
N LYS A 124 -25.72 9.68 11.83
CA LYS A 124 -26.95 10.43 12.18
C LYS A 124 -27.22 11.55 11.17
N GLU A 125 -26.22 12.40 10.89
CA GLU A 125 -26.33 13.50 9.94
C GLU A 125 -26.73 13.00 8.54
N LYS A 126 -26.11 11.93 8.06
CA LYS A 126 -26.39 11.35 6.76
C LYS A 126 -27.74 10.64 6.68
N ILE A 127 -28.17 9.98 7.76
CA ILE A 127 -29.51 9.37 7.83
C ILE A 127 -30.59 10.44 7.74
N VAL A 128 -30.46 11.55 8.47
CA VAL A 128 -31.40 12.68 8.38
C VAL A 128 -31.42 13.25 6.97
N GLU A 129 -30.26 13.50 6.35
CA GLU A 129 -30.16 13.95 4.97
C GLU A 129 -30.85 12.98 3.97
N ILE A 130 -30.74 11.66 4.18
CA ILE A 130 -31.41 10.64 3.36
C ILE A 130 -32.92 10.71 3.53
N TYR A 131 -33.42 10.86 4.76
CA TYR A 131 -34.86 10.95 5.01
C TYR A 131 -35.47 12.22 4.42
N ASP A 132 -34.72 13.33 4.42
CA ASP A 132 -35.19 14.58 3.79
C ASP A 132 -35.31 14.43 2.27
N LYS A 133 -34.41 13.69 1.63
CA LYS A 133 -34.43 13.46 0.19
C LYS A 133 -35.45 12.40 -0.23
N TRP A 134 -35.62 11.36 0.57
CA TRP A 134 -36.53 10.25 0.32
C TRP A 134 -37.39 9.94 1.55
N PRO A 135 -38.46 10.70 1.82
CA PRO A 135 -39.27 10.53 3.02
C PRO A 135 -39.91 9.14 3.16
N LEU A 136 -40.11 8.41 2.04
CA LEU A 136 -40.64 7.05 2.07
C LEU A 136 -39.69 6.05 2.75
N LEU A 137 -38.38 6.23 2.62
CA LEU A 137 -37.38 5.38 3.31
C LEU A 137 -37.52 5.47 4.83
N ARG A 138 -37.88 6.65 5.35
CA ARG A 138 -38.13 6.85 6.78
C ARG A 138 -39.22 5.93 7.30
N ARG A 139 -40.29 5.70 6.51
CA ARG A 139 -41.44 4.88 6.88
C ARG A 139 -41.13 3.39 6.99
N GLU A 140 -40.06 2.93 6.37
CA GLU A 140 -39.55 1.57 6.51
C GLU A 140 -38.93 1.31 7.90
N VAL A 141 -38.54 2.37 8.61
CA VAL A 141 -37.98 2.28 9.97
C VAL A 141 -39.09 2.30 11.00
N VAL A 142 -38.99 1.46 12.03
CA VAL A 142 -39.94 1.40 13.14
C VAL A 142 -40.08 2.78 13.82
N GLY A 143 -41.27 3.31 13.90
CA GLY A 143 -41.55 4.65 14.41
C GLY A 143 -41.46 5.77 13.37
N GLY A 144 -41.14 5.48 12.11
CA GLY A 144 -41.03 6.46 11.03
C GLY A 144 -42.33 7.11 10.58
N GLU A 145 -43.46 6.61 11.06
CA GLU A 145 -44.79 7.21 10.86
C GLU A 145 -45.04 8.39 11.81
N ILE A 146 -44.39 8.37 12.98
CA ILE A 146 -44.66 9.31 14.08
C ILE A 146 -43.54 10.33 14.22
N SER A 147 -42.31 9.95 13.82
CA SER A 147 -41.10 10.74 14.01
C SER A 147 -40.45 11.07 12.67
N ASP A 148 -39.98 12.30 12.51
CA ASP A 148 -39.19 12.73 11.35
C ASP A 148 -37.78 12.17 11.37
N THR A 149 -37.31 11.71 12.53
CA THR A 149 -35.99 11.08 12.71
C THR A 149 -36.15 9.75 13.46
N PRO A 150 -36.79 8.72 12.84
CA PRO A 150 -36.93 7.43 13.48
C PRO A 150 -35.59 6.73 13.65
N GLY A 151 -35.45 6.01 14.75
CA GLY A 151 -34.26 5.29 15.13
C GLY A 151 -33.81 5.63 16.56
N ASN A 152 -32.79 4.94 17.02
CA ASN A 152 -32.20 5.18 18.32
C ASN A 152 -30.80 5.80 18.13
N PHE A 153 -30.67 7.08 18.47
CA PHE A 153 -29.47 7.89 18.27
C PHE A 153 -28.88 8.30 19.62
N GLY A 154 -27.67 7.90 19.90
CA GLY A 154 -26.88 8.34 21.05
C GLY A 154 -25.63 9.11 20.63
N LYS A 155 -24.79 9.37 21.62
CA LYS A 155 -23.51 10.05 21.42
C LYS A 155 -22.52 9.16 20.67
N ASP A 156 -22.56 7.86 20.91
CA ASP A 156 -21.62 6.86 20.43
C ASP A 156 -22.29 5.65 19.77
N TYR A 157 -23.57 5.74 19.51
CA TYR A 157 -24.32 4.69 18.83
C TYR A 157 -25.43 5.23 17.95
N VAL A 158 -25.73 4.48 16.88
CA VAL A 158 -26.91 4.64 16.04
C VAL A 158 -27.45 3.24 15.78
N THR A 159 -28.75 3.06 15.94
CA THR A 159 -29.43 1.81 15.59
C THR A 159 -30.76 2.12 14.91
N LEU A 160 -30.92 1.61 13.69
CA LEU A 160 -32.19 1.61 12.96
C LEU A 160 -32.75 0.18 12.94
N LYS A 161 -34.00 0.02 13.31
CA LYS A 161 -34.75 -1.24 13.16
C LYS A 161 -35.81 -1.05 12.10
N PHE A 162 -35.80 -1.91 11.10
CA PHE A 162 -36.73 -1.86 9.99
C PHE A 162 -37.92 -2.77 10.24
N ARG A 163 -39.06 -2.47 9.61
CA ARG A 163 -40.31 -3.23 9.75
C ARG A 163 -40.20 -4.67 9.27
N ASN A 164 -39.34 -4.92 8.30
CA ASN A 164 -39.04 -6.26 7.76
C ASN A 164 -38.06 -7.07 8.63
N GLY A 165 -37.75 -6.61 9.86
CA GLY A 165 -36.83 -7.25 10.79
C GLY A 165 -35.34 -6.97 10.55
N SER A 166 -35.00 -6.16 9.56
CA SER A 166 -33.63 -5.75 9.30
C SER A 166 -33.12 -4.74 10.32
N GLN A 167 -31.79 -4.63 10.44
CA GLN A 167 -31.15 -3.71 11.36
C GLN A 167 -29.91 -3.08 10.74
N PHE A 168 -29.73 -1.78 10.96
CA PHE A 168 -28.49 -1.05 10.69
C PHE A 168 -27.97 -0.46 12.00
N ASP A 169 -26.66 -0.57 12.25
CA ASP A 169 -26.03 0.00 13.44
C ASP A 169 -24.61 0.52 13.20
N VAL A 170 -24.12 1.34 14.13
CA VAL A 170 -22.72 1.80 14.19
C VAL A 170 -21.97 0.93 15.18
N VAL A 171 -20.84 0.37 14.71
CA VAL A 171 -19.96 -0.54 15.46
C VAL A 171 -18.57 0.08 15.58
N GLY A 172 -17.93 -0.09 16.72
CA GLY A 172 -16.52 0.25 16.92
C GLY A 172 -15.62 -0.97 16.72
N ALA A 173 -14.39 -0.74 16.32
CA ALA A 173 -13.35 -1.78 16.22
C ALA A 173 -12.76 -2.11 17.61
N LEU A 174 -13.61 -2.51 18.57
CA LEU A 174 -13.25 -2.80 19.95
C LEU A 174 -13.55 -4.24 20.32
N ASP A 175 -12.75 -4.82 21.20
CA ASP A 175 -12.95 -6.20 21.72
C ASP A 175 -14.34 -6.44 22.30
N SER A 176 -14.97 -5.42 22.89
CA SER A 176 -16.35 -5.49 23.40
C SER A 176 -17.41 -5.80 22.34
N GLN A 177 -17.07 -5.68 21.07
CA GLN A 177 -17.94 -6.02 19.92
C GLN A 177 -17.78 -7.47 19.45
N ARG A 178 -16.82 -8.21 19.98
CA ARG A 178 -16.65 -9.64 19.67
C ARG A 178 -17.92 -10.43 19.94
N GLY A 179 -18.31 -11.31 19.01
CA GLY A 179 -19.52 -12.12 19.11
C GLY A 179 -20.79 -11.54 18.51
N GLY A 180 -20.80 -10.26 18.12
CA GLY A 180 -21.87 -9.67 17.33
C GLY A 180 -21.90 -10.26 15.92
N ARG A 181 -23.05 -10.82 15.48
CA ARG A 181 -23.19 -11.39 14.14
C ARG A 181 -23.86 -10.41 13.20
N ARG A 182 -23.22 -10.13 12.06
CA ARG A 182 -23.72 -9.26 10.99
C ARG A 182 -23.57 -9.96 9.65
N HIS A 183 -24.42 -9.61 8.68
CA HIS A 183 -24.42 -10.21 7.35
C HIS A 183 -23.56 -9.44 6.34
N GLY A 184 -23.04 -8.30 6.75
CA GLY A 184 -22.15 -7.44 5.99
C GLY A 184 -22.09 -6.04 6.57
N GLY A 185 -21.16 -5.22 6.10
CA GLY A 185 -21.01 -3.86 6.57
C GLY A 185 -19.92 -3.07 5.86
N LEU A 186 -19.79 -1.81 6.28
CA LEU A 186 -18.84 -0.84 5.79
C LEU A 186 -17.73 -0.63 6.83
N VAL A 187 -16.49 -0.70 6.39
CA VAL A 187 -15.33 -0.12 7.08
C VAL A 187 -14.99 1.20 6.39
N ASP A 188 -15.39 2.31 7.02
CA ASP A 188 -15.14 3.65 6.50
C ASP A 188 -13.75 4.13 6.93
N GLU A 189 -13.08 4.90 6.05
CA GLU A 189 -11.70 5.37 6.20
C GLU A 189 -10.73 4.26 6.66
N VAL A 190 -10.76 3.13 5.93
CA VAL A 190 -9.98 1.92 6.28
C VAL A 190 -8.48 2.20 6.43
N ARG A 191 -7.94 3.24 5.77
CA ARG A 191 -6.53 3.65 5.89
C ARG A 191 -6.14 4.11 7.30
N ASP A 192 -7.12 4.59 8.07
CA ASP A 192 -6.91 5.17 9.41
C ASP A 192 -7.15 4.14 10.53
N HIS A 193 -7.44 2.88 10.16
CA HIS A 193 -7.60 1.78 11.11
C HIS A 193 -6.29 1.01 11.30
N GLU A 194 -6.11 0.46 12.50
CA GLU A 194 -5.09 -0.54 12.78
C GLU A 194 -5.51 -1.91 12.23
N GLU A 195 -4.53 -2.67 11.74
CA GLU A 195 -4.76 -3.99 11.15
C GLU A 195 -5.36 -5.01 12.12
N GLY A 196 -4.80 -5.10 13.34
CA GLY A 196 -5.21 -6.07 14.35
C GLY A 196 -6.71 -6.02 14.66
N PRO A 197 -7.28 -4.87 15.09
CA PRO A 197 -8.71 -4.72 15.35
C PRO A 197 -9.60 -5.04 14.15
N ILE A 198 -9.18 -4.69 12.94
CA ILE A 198 -9.96 -5.02 11.75
C ILE A 198 -9.99 -6.53 11.53
N ASN A 199 -8.84 -7.20 11.53
CA ASN A 199 -8.75 -8.64 11.26
C ASN A 199 -9.35 -9.51 12.37
N GLU A 200 -9.20 -9.10 13.64
CA GLU A 200 -9.61 -9.92 14.78
C GLU A 200 -11.04 -9.65 15.26
N VAL A 201 -11.58 -8.45 14.97
CA VAL A 201 -12.91 -8.05 15.46
C VAL A 201 -13.86 -7.78 14.31
N VAL A 202 -13.54 -6.85 13.40
CA VAL A 202 -14.51 -6.33 12.41
C VAL A 202 -14.79 -7.34 11.30
N LEU A 203 -13.76 -7.92 10.67
CA LEU A 203 -13.95 -8.93 9.62
C LEU A 203 -14.71 -10.17 10.11
N PRO A 204 -14.44 -10.74 11.31
CA PRO A 204 -15.21 -11.84 11.85
C PRO A 204 -16.69 -11.53 12.10
N LEU A 205 -17.07 -10.25 12.38
CA LEU A 205 -18.47 -9.87 12.48
C LEU A 205 -19.25 -10.11 11.19
N MET A 206 -18.60 -9.99 10.04
CA MET A 206 -19.19 -10.11 8.69
C MET A 206 -19.24 -11.55 8.15
N ASN A 207 -18.68 -12.53 8.87
CA ASN A 207 -18.54 -13.91 8.37
C ASN A 207 -19.82 -14.77 8.54
N VAL A 208 -20.98 -14.16 8.65
CA VAL A 208 -22.24 -14.89 8.84
C VAL A 208 -23.17 -14.63 7.67
N SER A 209 -23.56 -15.70 6.98
CA SER A 209 -24.59 -15.62 5.95
C SER A 209 -25.98 -15.48 6.57
N ARG A 210 -26.82 -14.65 5.95
CA ARG A 210 -28.23 -14.57 6.28
C ARG A 210 -28.91 -15.90 5.90
N ARG A 211 -29.82 -16.36 6.75
CA ARG A 211 -30.64 -17.53 6.47
C ARG A 211 -32.08 -17.14 6.19
N LEU A 212 -32.66 -17.78 5.20
CA LEU A 212 -34.09 -17.70 4.90
C LEU A 212 -34.89 -18.42 5.98
N PRO A 213 -36.22 -18.26 6.03
CA PRO A 213 -37.11 -18.94 6.99
C PRO A 213 -36.99 -20.47 6.95
N ASP A 214 -36.65 -21.04 5.80
CA ASP A 214 -36.39 -22.46 5.59
C ASP A 214 -34.98 -22.90 6.02
N ASN A 215 -34.20 -21.99 6.61
CA ASN A 215 -32.83 -22.18 7.05
C ASN A 215 -31.77 -22.34 5.93
N THR A 216 -32.14 -22.12 4.67
CA THR A 216 -31.20 -22.09 3.54
C THR A 216 -30.53 -20.74 3.40
N VAL A 217 -29.45 -20.67 2.61
CA VAL A 217 -28.76 -19.41 2.26
C VAL A 217 -29.12 -19.07 0.82
N ASN A 218 -29.56 -17.84 0.59
CA ASN A 218 -29.85 -17.37 -0.77
C ASN A 218 -28.53 -17.08 -1.51
N PRO A 219 -28.22 -17.80 -2.60
CA PRO A 219 -26.97 -17.61 -3.34
C PRO A 219 -26.93 -16.28 -4.13
N ASN A 220 -28.06 -15.65 -4.35
CA ASN A 220 -28.18 -14.40 -5.10
C ASN A 220 -28.00 -13.14 -4.23
N GLU A 221 -27.84 -13.29 -2.92
CA GLU A 221 -27.56 -12.20 -2.02
C GLU A 221 -26.05 -12.02 -1.80
N PRO A 222 -25.53 -10.79 -1.65
CA PRO A 222 -24.15 -10.54 -1.25
C PRO A 222 -23.97 -10.91 0.23
N ASN A 223 -23.88 -12.22 0.50
CA ASN A 223 -23.63 -12.73 1.84
C ASN A 223 -22.20 -12.49 2.27
N GLN A 224 -21.97 -12.22 3.57
CA GLN A 224 -20.65 -11.93 4.13
C GLN A 224 -20.00 -10.73 3.44
N GLU A 225 -20.79 -9.73 3.15
CA GLU A 225 -20.37 -8.58 2.37
C GLU A 225 -19.37 -7.70 3.13
N ARG A 226 -18.33 -7.29 2.43
CA ARG A 226 -17.27 -6.43 2.93
C ARG A 226 -17.13 -5.21 2.04
N ILE A 227 -17.49 -4.05 2.57
CA ILE A 227 -17.37 -2.78 1.88
C ILE A 227 -16.25 -1.99 2.54
N PHE A 228 -15.27 -1.57 1.77
CA PHE A 228 -14.16 -0.73 2.20
C PHE A 228 -14.19 0.58 1.44
N MET A 229 -14.17 1.69 2.18
CA MET A 229 -14.13 3.01 1.58
C MET A 229 -13.11 3.88 2.28
N THR A 230 -12.29 4.59 1.49
CA THR A 230 -11.22 5.42 2.05
C THR A 230 -10.72 6.44 1.04
N SER A 231 -10.05 7.47 1.50
CA SER A 231 -9.10 8.22 0.67
C SER A 231 -7.79 7.44 0.55
N ALA A 232 -6.96 7.74 -0.44
CA ALA A 232 -5.68 7.06 -0.57
C ALA A 232 -4.77 7.32 0.64
N GLY A 233 -4.00 6.34 1.02
CA GLY A 233 -3.03 6.37 2.10
C GLY A 233 -1.61 6.08 1.61
N VAL A 234 -0.88 5.28 2.39
CA VAL A 234 0.48 4.84 2.05
C VAL A 234 0.49 3.38 1.61
N LYS A 235 1.34 3.04 0.64
CA LYS A 235 1.45 1.69 0.07
C LYS A 235 1.97 0.64 1.06
N THR A 236 2.56 1.07 2.16
CA THR A 236 3.04 0.19 3.23
C THR A 236 1.97 -0.09 4.29
N SER A 237 0.74 0.39 4.10
CA SER A 237 -0.36 0.19 5.04
C SER A 237 -1.16 -1.07 4.74
N PHE A 238 -1.74 -1.66 5.77
CA PHE A 238 -2.73 -2.73 5.68
C PHE A 238 -3.88 -2.42 4.69
N ALA A 239 -4.34 -1.16 4.67
CA ALA A 239 -5.41 -0.75 3.76
C ALA A 239 -5.02 -0.87 2.27
N TYR A 240 -3.74 -0.72 1.93
CA TYR A 240 -3.25 -0.93 0.57
C TYR A 240 -3.13 -2.42 0.23
N ASP A 241 -2.67 -3.25 1.16
CA ASP A 241 -2.62 -4.69 0.97
C ASP A 241 -4.04 -5.24 0.73
N LEU A 242 -5.01 -4.78 1.52
CA LEU A 242 -6.42 -5.12 1.36
C LEU A 242 -7.00 -4.66 0.00
N LEU A 243 -6.59 -3.47 -0.50
CA LEU A 243 -6.95 -3.03 -1.85
C LEU A 243 -6.44 -4.00 -2.90
N LEU A 244 -5.18 -4.45 -2.77
CA LEU A 244 -4.58 -5.39 -3.73
C LEU A 244 -5.28 -6.75 -3.69
N ASP A 245 -5.68 -7.22 -2.51
CA ASP A 245 -6.43 -8.47 -2.36
C ASP A 245 -7.80 -8.40 -3.04
N VAL A 246 -8.58 -7.34 -2.78
CA VAL A 246 -9.89 -7.15 -3.41
C VAL A 246 -9.75 -6.92 -4.92
N PHE A 247 -8.71 -6.22 -5.35
CA PHE A 247 -8.42 -6.00 -6.78
C PHE A 247 -8.07 -7.33 -7.49
N ALA A 248 -7.25 -8.17 -6.87
CA ALA A 248 -6.94 -9.50 -7.39
C ALA A 248 -8.20 -10.37 -7.49
N GLU A 249 -9.04 -10.35 -6.45
CA GLU A 249 -10.34 -11.06 -6.44
C GLU A 249 -11.25 -10.57 -7.57
N SER A 250 -11.30 -9.26 -7.85
CA SER A 250 -12.12 -8.70 -8.94
C SER A 250 -11.66 -9.13 -10.34
N ILE A 251 -10.40 -9.56 -10.49
CA ILE A 251 -9.87 -10.11 -11.75
C ILE A 251 -10.19 -11.60 -11.86
N ILE A 252 -10.05 -12.35 -10.76
CA ILE A 252 -10.24 -13.80 -10.71
C ILE A 252 -11.73 -14.14 -10.71
N HIS A 253 -12.52 -13.40 -9.90
CA HIS A 253 -13.96 -13.59 -9.70
C HIS A 253 -14.71 -12.27 -9.93
N PRO A 254 -14.90 -11.84 -11.19
CA PRO A 254 -15.47 -10.53 -11.54
C PRO A 254 -16.91 -10.31 -11.05
N ASP A 255 -17.63 -11.39 -10.73
CA ASP A 255 -18.99 -11.31 -10.17
C ASP A 255 -19.00 -11.20 -8.64
N ALA A 256 -17.86 -11.40 -7.96
CA ALA A 256 -17.76 -11.41 -6.51
C ALA A 256 -17.18 -10.11 -5.94
N ALA A 257 -16.31 -9.42 -6.68
CA ALA A 257 -15.60 -8.26 -6.17
C ALA A 257 -15.59 -7.08 -7.13
N PHE A 258 -15.55 -5.87 -6.57
CA PHE A 258 -15.54 -4.60 -7.31
C PHE A 258 -14.55 -3.63 -6.70
N CYS A 259 -13.70 -3.03 -7.55
CA CYS A 259 -12.79 -1.96 -7.17
C CYS A 259 -13.07 -0.70 -8.00
N MET A 260 -13.09 0.45 -7.33
CA MET A 260 -13.22 1.75 -8.00
C MET A 260 -12.25 2.77 -7.40
N GLY A 261 -11.67 3.59 -8.27
CA GLY A 261 -10.92 4.78 -7.88
C GLY A 261 -11.24 5.94 -8.80
N CYS A 262 -11.32 7.15 -8.25
CA CYS A 262 -11.44 8.37 -9.04
C CYS A 262 -10.70 9.52 -8.35
N ASP A 263 -10.49 10.62 -9.08
CA ASP A 263 -9.86 11.82 -8.54
C ASP A 263 -10.85 12.99 -8.39
N TYR A 264 -10.34 14.10 -7.84
CA TYR A 264 -11.13 15.30 -7.53
C TYR A 264 -11.85 15.93 -8.73
N ARG A 265 -11.49 15.58 -9.97
CA ARG A 265 -12.14 16.09 -11.17
C ARG A 265 -13.59 15.61 -11.27
N VAL A 266 -13.89 14.43 -10.71
CA VAL A 266 -15.26 13.91 -10.65
C VAL A 266 -16.16 14.78 -9.77
N PRO A 267 -15.89 14.99 -8.46
CA PRO A 267 -16.70 15.91 -7.67
C PRO A 267 -16.65 17.38 -8.17
N LEU A 268 -15.53 17.81 -8.77
CA LEU A 268 -15.44 19.14 -9.39
C LEU A 268 -16.42 19.29 -10.58
N MET A 269 -16.51 18.29 -11.45
CA MET A 269 -17.42 18.28 -12.60
C MET A 269 -18.88 18.41 -12.17
N HIS A 270 -19.22 17.85 -11.02
CA HIS A 270 -20.59 17.88 -10.47
C HIS A 270 -20.85 19.04 -9.48
N GLY A 271 -19.93 20.00 -9.38
CA GLY A 271 -20.12 21.17 -8.51
C GLY A 271 -20.02 20.90 -7.01
N LEU A 272 -19.64 19.68 -6.59
CA LEU A 272 -19.44 19.32 -5.19
C LEU A 272 -18.12 19.86 -4.61
N LEU A 273 -17.22 20.25 -5.48
CA LEU A 273 -15.91 20.82 -5.14
C LEU A 273 -15.71 22.12 -5.95
N ASP A 274 -15.19 23.16 -5.28
CA ASP A 274 -14.94 24.45 -5.94
C ASP A 274 -13.54 24.47 -6.58
N LYS A 275 -13.49 24.87 -7.85
CA LYS A 275 -12.24 25.07 -8.61
C LYS A 275 -11.34 26.13 -7.96
N THR A 276 -11.95 27.20 -7.43
CA THR A 276 -11.22 28.28 -6.76
C THR A 276 -10.53 27.78 -5.49
N TYR A 277 -11.20 26.90 -4.75
CA TYR A 277 -10.62 26.25 -3.57
C TYR A 277 -9.39 25.40 -3.94
N ILE A 278 -9.49 24.58 -4.98
CA ILE A 278 -8.35 23.75 -5.46
C ILE A 278 -7.17 24.62 -5.90
N ASN A 279 -7.43 25.70 -6.62
CA ASN A 279 -6.38 26.63 -7.05
C ASN A 279 -5.70 27.32 -5.85
N LYS A 280 -6.48 27.80 -4.88
CA LYS A 280 -5.94 28.36 -3.62
C LYS A 280 -5.11 27.36 -2.85
N LEU A 281 -5.57 26.09 -2.75
CA LEU A 281 -4.84 25.04 -2.09
C LEU A 281 -3.46 24.80 -2.74
N LYS A 282 -3.41 24.70 -4.07
CA LYS A 282 -2.17 24.49 -4.84
C LYS A 282 -1.19 25.65 -4.77
N THR A 283 -1.67 26.87 -4.54
CA THR A 283 -0.83 28.08 -4.42
C THR A 283 -0.49 28.44 -2.98
N SER A 284 -1.02 27.69 -2.00
CA SER A 284 -0.73 27.92 -0.58
C SER A 284 0.74 27.63 -0.24
N PRO A 285 1.39 28.44 0.62
CA PRO A 285 2.71 28.13 1.15
C PRO A 285 2.79 26.79 1.91
N SER A 286 1.66 26.31 2.43
CA SER A 286 1.54 25.02 3.10
C SER A 286 1.18 23.86 2.15
N TYR A 287 1.22 24.09 0.83
CA TYR A 287 0.91 23.05 -0.15
C TYR A 287 1.88 21.88 -0.04
N ASN A 288 1.33 20.69 0.14
CA ASN A 288 2.06 19.43 0.12
C ASN A 288 1.53 18.58 -1.04
N GLU A 289 2.37 18.36 -2.04
CA GLU A 289 2.02 17.61 -3.25
C GLU A 289 1.62 16.17 -2.94
N GLU A 290 2.29 15.51 -1.99
CA GLU A 290 1.99 14.15 -1.60
C GLU A 290 0.64 14.05 -0.89
N SER A 291 0.36 14.98 0.04
CA SER A 291 -0.95 15.07 0.69
C SER A 291 -2.06 15.36 -0.33
N PHE A 292 -1.80 16.25 -1.29
CA PHE A 292 -2.75 16.51 -2.38
C PHE A 292 -2.98 15.27 -3.25
N ALA A 293 -1.93 14.52 -3.54
CA ALA A 293 -2.03 13.27 -4.30
C ALA A 293 -2.90 12.23 -3.57
N ARG A 294 -2.73 12.07 -2.27
CA ARG A 294 -3.56 11.16 -1.47
C ARG A 294 -5.01 11.61 -1.36
N GLU A 295 -5.23 12.86 -0.97
CA GLU A 295 -6.56 13.36 -0.60
C GLU A 295 -7.44 13.73 -1.81
N TYR A 296 -6.84 14.16 -2.91
CA TYR A 296 -7.56 14.67 -4.08
C TYR A 296 -7.34 13.85 -5.35
N LEU A 297 -6.15 13.26 -5.56
CA LEU A 297 -5.89 12.45 -6.75
C LEU A 297 -6.13 10.95 -6.52
N SER A 298 -6.42 10.54 -5.29
CA SER A 298 -6.58 9.12 -4.90
C SER A 298 -5.36 8.26 -5.24
N ILE A 299 -4.16 8.88 -5.19
CA ILE A 299 -2.90 8.21 -5.46
C ILE A 299 -2.28 7.75 -4.14
N TRP A 300 -2.07 6.45 -4.01
CA TRP A 300 -1.38 5.86 -2.87
C TRP A 300 0.10 6.25 -2.89
N SER A 301 0.57 6.86 -1.81
CA SER A 301 1.95 7.34 -1.70
C SER A 301 2.91 6.25 -1.26
N GLY A 302 4.21 6.43 -1.57
CA GLY A 302 5.24 5.49 -1.21
C GLY A 302 5.74 5.60 0.24
N SER A 303 5.48 6.72 0.95
CA SER A 303 5.98 6.97 2.30
C SER A 303 4.93 7.54 3.23
N SER A 304 5.07 7.30 4.53
CA SER A 304 4.32 7.98 5.59
C SER A 304 5.06 9.23 6.07
N ASP A 305 4.36 10.11 6.80
CA ASP A 305 4.98 11.27 7.45
C ASP A 305 6.00 10.86 8.54
N GLU A 306 5.92 9.61 9.03
CA GLU A 306 6.87 9.02 9.99
C GLU A 306 8.13 8.46 9.35
N SER A 307 8.17 8.35 8.01
CA SER A 307 9.30 7.75 7.30
C SER A 307 10.60 8.52 7.55
N TRP A 308 11.66 7.81 7.95
CA TRP A 308 13.00 8.37 8.08
C TRP A 308 13.53 8.97 6.78
N PHE A 309 13.21 8.31 5.66
CA PHE A 309 13.56 8.80 4.34
C PHE A 309 12.33 9.39 3.65
N ASN A 310 12.38 10.67 3.34
CA ASN A 310 11.33 11.30 2.53
C ASN A 310 11.42 10.77 1.08
N PHE A 311 10.41 10.02 0.67
CA PHE A 311 10.35 9.32 -0.61
C PHE A 311 10.53 10.27 -1.81
N ASP A 312 9.84 11.42 -1.80
CA ASP A 312 9.89 12.38 -2.91
C ASP A 312 11.25 13.03 -3.05
N LYS A 313 11.88 13.37 -1.91
CA LYS A 313 13.25 13.92 -1.91
C LYS A 313 14.25 12.89 -2.43
N LEU A 314 14.00 11.60 -2.27
CA LEU A 314 14.86 10.54 -2.79
C LEU A 314 14.77 10.41 -4.32
N GLN A 315 13.60 10.65 -4.93
CA GLN A 315 13.38 10.47 -6.38
C GLN A 315 14.36 11.28 -7.22
N LYS A 316 14.79 12.45 -6.77
CA LYS A 316 15.76 13.29 -7.51
C LYS A 316 17.13 12.63 -7.74
N TYR A 317 17.45 11.58 -6.98
CA TYR A 317 18.71 10.84 -7.12
C TYR A 317 18.60 9.63 -8.06
N ARG A 318 17.40 9.32 -8.57
CA ARG A 318 17.16 8.30 -9.60
C ARG A 318 17.48 8.87 -10.99
N LYS A 319 18.74 8.74 -11.42
CA LYS A 319 19.25 9.39 -12.64
C LYS A 319 19.85 8.42 -13.66
N ILE A 320 20.01 7.15 -13.30
CA ILE A 320 20.72 6.17 -14.11
C ILE A 320 19.71 5.44 -15.00
N LYS A 321 19.84 5.63 -16.32
CA LYS A 321 18.89 5.09 -17.32
C LYS A 321 19.09 3.59 -17.58
N ASN A 322 20.34 3.11 -17.53
CA ASN A 322 20.65 1.72 -17.86
C ASN A 322 21.39 1.05 -16.72
N PRO A 323 20.97 -0.15 -16.30
CA PRO A 323 21.73 -0.96 -15.38
C PRO A 323 23.01 -1.46 -16.03
N GLU A 324 23.96 -1.90 -15.24
CA GLU A 324 25.15 -2.59 -15.69
C GLU A 324 25.06 -4.06 -15.28
N THR A 325 25.33 -4.97 -16.19
CA THR A 325 25.34 -6.42 -15.96
C THR A 325 26.77 -6.97 -15.87
N HIS A 326 27.76 -6.17 -16.25
CA HIS A 326 29.19 -6.45 -16.18
C HIS A 326 29.96 -5.14 -16.06
N ALA A 327 31.22 -5.24 -15.69
CA ALA A 327 32.10 -4.08 -15.58
C ALA A 327 32.26 -3.38 -16.95
N LYS A 328 31.93 -2.11 -17.01
CA LYS A 328 32.15 -1.25 -18.18
C LYS A 328 33.56 -0.68 -18.25
N TYR A 329 34.21 -0.65 -17.11
CA TYR A 329 35.53 -0.04 -16.94
C TYR A 329 36.44 -0.98 -16.16
N ARG A 330 37.71 -1.01 -16.49
CA ARG A 330 38.71 -1.71 -15.66
C ARG A 330 38.92 -0.95 -14.35
N PRO A 331 38.93 -1.62 -13.22
CA PRO A 331 39.24 -0.98 -11.93
C PRO A 331 40.56 -0.23 -11.98
N ASN A 332 40.60 1.00 -11.48
CA ASN A 332 41.80 1.81 -11.32
C ASN A 332 41.77 2.53 -9.97
N ALA A 333 42.76 3.41 -9.71
CA ALA A 333 42.85 4.12 -8.45
C ALA A 333 41.66 5.07 -8.17
N GLU A 334 40.96 5.55 -9.20
CA GLU A 334 39.90 6.55 -9.12
C GLU A 334 38.52 5.98 -9.42
N GLN A 335 38.46 4.75 -9.94
CA GLN A 335 37.19 4.10 -10.31
C GLN A 335 37.27 2.59 -10.06
N PHE A 336 36.29 2.06 -9.32
CA PHE A 336 36.19 0.64 -9.03
C PHE A 336 34.75 0.20 -8.80
N TYR A 337 34.53 -1.12 -8.81
CA TYR A 337 33.26 -1.71 -8.38
C TYR A 337 33.37 -2.23 -6.95
N LEU A 338 32.25 -2.19 -6.23
CA LEU A 338 32.08 -2.78 -4.91
C LEU A 338 30.76 -3.55 -4.92
N ILE A 339 30.75 -4.76 -4.38
CA ILE A 339 29.57 -5.58 -4.18
C ILE A 339 29.25 -5.62 -2.70
N SER A 340 27.98 -5.54 -2.34
CA SER A 340 27.51 -5.69 -0.97
C SER A 340 26.40 -6.72 -0.93
N VAL A 341 26.45 -7.64 0.03
CA VAL A 341 25.50 -8.75 0.16
C VAL A 341 24.93 -8.76 1.57
N ASP A 342 23.63 -8.61 1.69
CA ASP A 342 22.86 -8.93 2.89
C ASP A 342 22.32 -10.35 2.77
N VAL A 343 22.52 -11.19 3.79
CA VAL A 343 22.32 -12.63 3.70
C VAL A 343 21.04 -13.04 4.42
N GLY A 344 20.09 -13.58 3.67
CA GLY A 344 18.86 -14.15 4.18
C GLY A 344 18.75 -15.67 3.94
N ARG A 345 17.85 -16.33 4.66
CA ARG A 345 17.49 -17.74 4.48
C ARG A 345 16.01 -17.94 4.85
N LEU A 346 15.35 -18.90 4.22
CA LEU A 346 13.94 -19.24 4.45
C LEU A 346 12.99 -18.09 4.11
N ASN A 347 12.69 -17.22 5.06
CA ASN A 347 11.73 -16.10 4.89
C ASN A 347 12.41 -14.80 4.47
N ASP A 348 13.70 -14.61 4.80
CA ASP A 348 14.45 -13.42 4.45
C ASP A 348 15.14 -13.59 3.08
N GLN A 349 15.32 -12.48 2.38
CA GLN A 349 15.92 -12.45 1.04
C GLN A 349 17.42 -12.21 1.13
N THR A 350 18.23 -12.98 0.38
CA THR A 350 19.62 -12.60 0.13
C THR A 350 19.64 -11.57 -1.00
N VAL A 351 20.19 -10.40 -0.73
CA VAL A 351 20.23 -9.28 -1.68
C VAL A 351 21.66 -8.88 -1.97
N ALA A 352 21.99 -8.77 -3.26
CA ALA A 352 23.27 -8.23 -3.72
C ALA A 352 23.07 -6.86 -4.38
N CYS A 353 23.81 -5.85 -3.90
CA CYS A 353 23.95 -4.53 -4.50
C CYS A 353 25.33 -4.37 -5.13
N VAL A 354 25.39 -3.87 -6.36
CA VAL A 354 26.64 -3.56 -7.04
C VAL A 354 26.75 -2.06 -7.24
N PHE A 355 27.82 -1.49 -6.71
CA PHE A 355 28.15 -0.08 -6.82
C PHE A 355 29.31 0.13 -7.76
N ARG A 356 29.15 1.08 -8.69
CA ARG A 356 30.27 1.72 -9.34
C ARG A 356 30.65 2.94 -8.52
N VAL A 357 31.90 3.00 -8.09
CA VAL A 357 32.44 4.09 -7.25
C VAL A 357 33.42 4.90 -8.07
N ASN A 358 33.20 6.21 -8.14
CA ASN A 358 34.09 7.17 -8.77
C ASN A 358 34.61 8.16 -7.71
N ILE A 359 35.91 8.40 -7.71
CA ILE A 359 36.53 9.38 -6.81
C ILE A 359 36.57 10.72 -7.54
N ASP A 360 35.98 11.76 -6.92
CA ASP A 360 36.02 13.10 -7.50
C ASP A 360 37.33 13.83 -7.15
N GLU A 361 37.56 15.00 -7.74
CA GLU A 361 38.75 15.83 -7.56
C GLU A 361 39.03 16.18 -6.08
N ASN A 362 37.97 16.24 -5.28
CA ASN A 362 38.05 16.49 -3.83
C ASN A 362 38.31 15.22 -3.02
N GLY A 363 38.45 14.06 -3.67
CA GLY A 363 38.66 12.77 -3.03
C GLY A 363 37.41 12.11 -2.49
N ARG A 364 36.19 12.66 -2.79
CA ARG A 364 34.94 12.07 -2.34
C ARG A 364 34.54 10.89 -3.23
N HIS A 365 34.11 9.82 -2.61
CA HIS A 365 33.68 8.60 -3.28
C HIS A 365 32.19 8.68 -3.64
N ARG A 366 31.90 8.89 -4.93
CA ARG A 366 30.53 8.92 -5.45
C ARG A 366 30.11 7.51 -5.83
N ALA A 367 29.07 7.01 -5.17
CA ALA A 367 28.51 5.69 -5.42
C ALA A 367 27.36 5.77 -6.43
N THR A 368 27.37 4.88 -7.42
CA THR A 368 26.24 4.66 -8.32
C THR A 368 25.78 3.23 -8.16
N LEU A 369 24.57 3.01 -7.68
CA LEU A 369 23.95 1.69 -7.65
C LEU A 369 23.60 1.31 -9.10
N VAL A 370 24.42 0.43 -9.68
CA VAL A 370 24.30 0.04 -11.10
C VAL A 370 23.56 -1.27 -11.31
N TYR A 371 23.51 -2.10 -10.26
CA TYR A 371 22.79 -3.37 -10.27
C TYR A 371 22.34 -3.73 -8.87
N ILE A 372 21.15 -4.32 -8.76
CA ILE A 372 20.59 -4.87 -7.53
C ILE A 372 19.74 -6.09 -7.89
N ASN A 373 19.89 -7.17 -7.14
CA ASN A 373 19.11 -8.38 -7.34
C ASN A 373 18.90 -9.15 -6.03
N VAL A 374 17.81 -9.90 -5.98
CA VAL A 374 17.53 -10.90 -4.96
C VAL A 374 18.08 -12.24 -5.44
N LEU A 375 18.96 -12.84 -4.66
CA LEU A 375 19.55 -14.16 -4.90
C LEU A 375 18.69 -15.23 -4.22
N GLY A 376 18.63 -16.44 -4.80
CA GLY A 376 17.91 -17.54 -4.17
C GLY A 376 16.39 -17.35 -4.13
N ARG A 377 15.73 -17.21 -5.29
CA ARG A 377 14.28 -16.97 -5.37
C ARG A 377 13.42 -18.23 -5.17
N ASP A 378 13.97 -19.39 -5.44
CA ASP A 378 13.31 -20.69 -5.28
C ASP A 378 13.94 -21.50 -4.12
N ALA A 379 13.30 -22.59 -3.73
CA ALA A 379 13.70 -23.38 -2.57
C ALA A 379 15.11 -23.99 -2.70
N GLU A 380 15.53 -24.37 -3.91
CA GLU A 380 16.86 -24.92 -4.15
C GLU A 380 17.93 -23.82 -4.14
N SER A 381 17.64 -22.67 -4.74
CA SER A 381 18.55 -21.54 -4.83
C SER A 381 18.76 -20.81 -3.49
N LYS A 382 17.92 -21.10 -2.46
CA LYS A 382 18.10 -20.61 -1.08
C LYS A 382 19.26 -21.29 -0.32
N GLN A 383 19.86 -22.35 -0.87
CA GLN A 383 21.05 -22.96 -0.25
C GLN A 383 22.26 -22.01 -0.36
N PHE A 384 23.05 -21.91 0.70
CA PHE A 384 24.21 -21.01 0.73
C PHE A 384 25.23 -21.31 -0.37
N SER A 385 25.41 -22.58 -0.75
CA SER A 385 26.27 -22.96 -1.88
C SER A 385 25.82 -22.34 -3.21
N ARG A 386 24.49 -22.33 -3.49
CA ARG A 386 23.93 -21.69 -4.69
C ARG A 386 24.05 -20.18 -4.64
N GLN A 387 23.75 -19.57 -3.49
CA GLN A 387 23.92 -18.15 -3.28
C GLN A 387 25.38 -17.71 -3.46
N ALA A 388 26.35 -18.53 -2.98
CA ALA A 388 27.77 -18.29 -3.16
C ALA A 388 28.17 -18.32 -4.66
N ILE A 389 27.63 -19.26 -5.44
CA ILE A 389 27.84 -19.29 -6.90
C ILE A 389 27.32 -18.01 -7.54
N ASP A 390 26.13 -17.54 -7.17
CA ASP A 390 25.56 -16.31 -7.72
C ASP A 390 26.40 -15.08 -7.37
N VAL A 391 26.89 -14.97 -6.13
CA VAL A 391 27.84 -13.91 -5.75
C VAL A 391 29.15 -14.02 -6.54
N LYS A 392 29.68 -15.22 -6.74
CA LYS A 392 30.90 -15.44 -7.54
C LYS A 392 30.70 -15.11 -9.02
N LYS A 393 29.51 -15.34 -9.58
CA LYS A 393 29.11 -14.87 -10.92
C LYS A 393 29.18 -13.35 -11.02
N LEU A 394 28.67 -12.65 -9.98
CA LEU A 394 28.78 -11.18 -9.92
C LEU A 394 30.25 -10.73 -9.78
N ILE A 395 31.07 -11.41 -9.00
CA ILE A 395 32.50 -11.12 -8.88
C ILE A 395 33.18 -11.27 -10.25
N LYS A 396 32.89 -12.36 -10.99
CA LYS A 396 33.42 -12.58 -12.34
C LYS A 396 32.97 -11.49 -13.33
N ALA A 397 31.71 -11.07 -13.24
CA ALA A 397 31.12 -10.08 -14.14
C ALA A 397 31.65 -8.66 -13.89
N PHE A 398 31.86 -8.27 -12.64
CA PHE A 398 32.19 -6.89 -12.27
C PHE A 398 33.63 -6.66 -11.82
N ASP A 399 34.39 -7.71 -11.55
CA ASP A 399 35.75 -7.64 -11.00
C ASP A 399 35.90 -6.60 -9.86
N PRO A 400 35.14 -6.76 -8.77
CA PRO A 400 35.07 -5.75 -7.75
C PRO A 400 36.39 -5.62 -6.96
N LYS A 401 36.65 -4.41 -6.47
CA LYS A 401 37.74 -4.16 -5.54
C LYS A 401 37.54 -4.93 -4.23
N GLU A 402 36.30 -4.91 -3.72
CA GLU A 402 35.90 -5.60 -2.50
C GLU A 402 34.47 -6.09 -2.57
N VAL A 403 34.18 -7.13 -1.80
CA VAL A 403 32.83 -7.69 -1.60
C VAL A 403 32.51 -7.66 -0.11
N VAL A 404 31.49 -6.89 0.26
CA VAL A 404 31.02 -6.77 1.65
C VAL A 404 29.97 -7.84 1.90
N ILE A 405 30.15 -8.62 2.96
CA ILE A 405 29.18 -9.68 3.35
C ILE A 405 28.83 -9.46 4.82
N ASP A 406 27.54 -9.41 5.14
CA ASP A 406 27.11 -9.49 6.54
C ASP A 406 27.47 -10.87 7.09
N THR A 407 28.34 -10.91 8.08
CA THR A 407 28.80 -12.15 8.74
C THR A 407 28.17 -12.35 10.12
N ASN A 408 27.04 -11.70 10.41
CA ASN A 408 26.21 -11.99 11.57
C ASN A 408 25.27 -13.17 11.29
N GLY A 409 25.07 -14.02 12.27
CA GLY A 409 24.05 -15.08 12.23
C GLY A 409 24.10 -15.93 10.97
N LEU A 410 23.11 -15.80 10.10
CA LEU A 410 22.99 -16.59 8.85
C LEU A 410 24.11 -16.29 7.83
N GLY A 411 24.69 -15.13 7.89
CA GLY A 411 25.77 -14.73 6.97
C GLY A 411 27.04 -15.56 7.08
N VAL A 412 27.28 -16.20 8.22
CA VAL A 412 28.36 -17.17 8.40
C VAL A 412 28.26 -18.30 7.38
N GLY A 413 27.04 -18.82 7.10
CA GLY A 413 26.87 -19.90 6.13
C GLY A 413 27.24 -19.53 4.69
N LEU A 414 26.96 -18.31 4.26
CA LEU A 414 27.41 -17.81 2.95
C LEU A 414 28.94 -17.61 2.96
N ALA A 415 29.49 -17.03 4.03
CA ALA A 415 30.92 -16.78 4.17
C ALA A 415 31.74 -18.09 4.09
N ASP A 416 31.26 -19.17 4.72
CA ASP A 416 31.87 -20.51 4.66
C ASP A 416 31.89 -21.07 3.23
N GLU A 417 30.88 -20.78 2.43
CA GLU A 417 30.82 -21.24 1.04
C GLU A 417 31.65 -20.34 0.10
N MET A 418 31.84 -19.08 0.42
CA MET A 418 32.67 -18.17 -0.38
C MET A 418 34.17 -18.54 -0.37
N ILE A 419 34.66 -19.11 0.72
CA ILE A 419 36.09 -19.53 0.86
C ILE A 419 36.37 -20.88 0.21
N LYS A 420 35.37 -21.61 -0.30
CA LYS A 420 35.51 -22.89 -0.98
C LYS A 420 35.43 -22.73 -2.50
N PRO A 421 36.12 -23.58 -3.30
CA PRO A 421 35.88 -23.68 -4.73
C PRO A 421 34.45 -24.24 -4.98
N GLN A 422 33.84 -23.81 -6.08
CA GLN A 422 32.49 -24.27 -6.43
C GLN A 422 32.34 -24.46 -7.93
N TYR A 423 31.33 -25.26 -8.31
CA TYR A 423 30.94 -25.51 -9.70
C TYR A 423 29.45 -25.23 -9.85
N ASP A 424 29.04 -24.58 -10.92
CA ASP A 424 27.63 -24.45 -11.23
C ASP A 424 27.08 -25.70 -11.97
N ASP A 425 25.78 -25.68 -12.29
CA ASP A 425 25.11 -26.82 -12.96
C ASP A 425 25.62 -27.10 -14.38
N MET A 426 26.32 -26.13 -14.98
CA MET A 426 26.97 -26.28 -16.28
C MET A 426 28.42 -26.76 -16.17
N GLY A 427 28.92 -27.00 -14.96
CA GLY A 427 30.29 -27.40 -14.67
C GLY A 427 31.29 -26.25 -14.70
N GLU A 428 30.85 -25.00 -14.70
CA GLU A 428 31.76 -23.85 -14.67
C GLU A 428 32.38 -23.72 -13.29
N TYR A 429 33.70 -23.56 -13.25
CA TYR A 429 34.51 -23.43 -12.03
C TYR A 429 34.53 -22.01 -11.50
N TYR A 430 34.26 -21.83 -10.21
CA TYR A 430 34.37 -20.59 -9.47
C TYR A 430 35.40 -20.72 -8.34
N PRO A 431 36.48 -19.91 -8.32
CA PRO A 431 37.54 -20.04 -7.35
C PRO A 431 37.08 -19.64 -5.92
N PRO A 432 37.84 -20.04 -4.88
CA PRO A 432 37.65 -19.54 -3.55
C PRO A 432 38.07 -18.06 -3.48
N TYR A 433 37.40 -17.28 -2.62
CA TYR A 433 37.77 -15.92 -2.26
C TYR A 433 38.03 -15.82 -0.77
N GLY A 434 38.94 -14.93 -0.36
CA GLY A 434 39.35 -14.82 1.03
C GLY A 434 38.96 -13.50 1.68
N PHE A 435 38.75 -13.57 2.99
CA PHE A 435 38.58 -12.41 3.87
C PHE A 435 39.92 -11.76 4.20
N PHE A 436 39.92 -10.45 4.35
CA PHE A 436 41.12 -9.70 4.76
C PHE A 436 40.94 -8.94 6.08
N ASN A 437 39.72 -8.90 6.65
CA ASN A 437 39.43 -8.19 7.89
C ASN A 437 38.88 -9.09 9.02
N ASP A 438 38.66 -10.38 8.76
CA ASP A 438 38.20 -11.32 9.77
C ASP A 438 39.27 -12.40 10.04
N THR A 439 39.85 -12.36 11.23
CA THR A 439 40.96 -13.27 11.63
C THR A 439 40.54 -14.73 11.68
N SER A 440 39.27 -15.02 11.99
CA SER A 440 38.76 -16.38 12.05
C SER A 440 38.76 -17.01 10.65
N TYR A 441 38.30 -16.28 9.63
CA TYR A 441 38.32 -16.73 8.24
C TYR A 441 39.74 -16.75 7.67
N MET A 442 40.57 -15.78 8.04
CA MET A 442 41.99 -15.73 7.59
C MET A 442 42.78 -16.96 8.01
N ALA A 443 42.39 -17.64 9.09
CA ALA A 443 43.06 -18.86 9.58
C ALA A 443 42.68 -20.11 8.78
N ILE A 444 41.48 -20.18 8.19
CA ILE A 444 40.93 -21.39 7.56
C ILE A 444 40.82 -21.31 6.04
N GLN A 445 40.86 -20.10 5.44
CA GLN A 445 40.73 -19.89 4.00
C GLN A 445 42.01 -20.36 3.24
N PRO A 446 41.87 -20.77 1.96
CA PRO A 446 43.02 -21.11 1.12
C PRO A 446 44.02 -19.94 1.02
N LYS A 447 45.32 -20.22 1.09
CA LYS A 447 46.35 -19.20 1.04
C LYS A 447 46.40 -18.44 -0.27
N GLU A 448 46.10 -19.11 -1.36
CA GLU A 448 46.04 -18.61 -2.74
C GLU A 448 44.74 -17.84 -3.07
N ALA A 449 43.74 -17.90 -2.19
CA ALA A 449 42.47 -17.21 -2.42
C ALA A 449 42.66 -15.70 -2.57
N ARG A 450 42.10 -15.11 -3.60
CA ARG A 450 42.06 -13.64 -3.77
C ARG A 450 41.34 -13.00 -2.61
N LYS A 451 42.02 -12.18 -1.84
CA LYS A 451 41.54 -11.53 -0.61
C LYS A 451 40.77 -10.27 -0.94
N ILE A 452 39.46 -10.42 -1.23
CA ILE A 452 38.55 -9.31 -1.55
C ILE A 452 37.28 -9.30 -0.68
N LEU A 453 37.12 -10.28 0.21
CA LEU A 453 35.94 -10.35 1.07
C LEU A 453 36.14 -9.50 2.33
N TYR A 454 35.14 -8.64 2.60
CA TYR A 454 35.07 -7.81 3.80
C TYR A 454 33.88 -8.27 4.63
N GLY A 455 34.13 -8.88 5.77
CA GLY A 455 33.07 -9.27 6.73
C GLY A 455 32.62 -8.08 7.55
N ILE A 456 31.32 -7.77 7.53
CA ILE A 456 30.74 -6.77 8.41
C ILE A 456 29.95 -7.46 9.53
N LYS A 457 30.17 -7.04 10.77
CA LYS A 457 29.40 -7.48 11.95
C LYS A 457 28.73 -6.25 12.57
N ALA A 458 27.50 -5.98 12.15
CA ALA A 458 26.78 -4.79 12.55
C ALA A 458 26.27 -4.92 14.00
N THR A 459 26.95 -4.25 14.93
CA THR A 459 26.53 -4.06 16.33
C THR A 459 25.56 -2.88 16.44
N GLY A 460 24.89 -2.68 17.57
CA GLY A 460 23.93 -1.57 17.75
C GLY A 460 24.52 -0.19 17.44
N SER A 461 25.70 0.14 17.99
CA SER A 461 26.37 1.42 17.76
C SER A 461 26.88 1.57 16.31
N LEU A 462 27.35 0.48 15.71
CA LEU A 462 27.76 0.47 14.30
C LEU A 462 26.55 0.68 13.39
N ASN A 463 25.41 0.03 13.65
CA ASN A 463 24.18 0.21 12.90
C ASN A 463 23.71 1.67 12.91
N SER A 464 23.75 2.34 14.08
CA SER A 464 23.44 3.77 14.17
C SER A 464 24.33 4.61 13.24
N SER A 465 25.63 4.33 13.21
CA SER A 465 26.58 5.00 12.34
C SER A 465 26.34 4.70 10.85
N ILE A 466 25.98 3.45 10.53
CA ILE A 466 25.62 3.01 9.17
C ILE A 466 24.39 3.79 8.68
N HIS A 467 23.32 3.84 9.48
CA HIS A 467 22.09 4.54 9.10
C HIS A 467 22.33 6.04 8.89
N SER A 468 23.08 6.69 9.79
CA SER A 468 23.48 8.09 9.63
C SER A 468 24.28 8.33 8.34
N ASN A 469 25.21 7.43 8.03
CA ASN A 469 26.02 7.52 6.81
C ASN A 469 25.17 7.40 5.54
N VAL A 470 24.21 6.45 5.49
CA VAL A 470 23.30 6.31 4.36
C VAL A 470 22.55 7.61 4.11
N TYR A 471 21.92 8.16 5.16
CA TYR A 471 21.18 9.41 5.08
C TYR A 471 22.07 10.56 4.59
N ALA A 472 23.24 10.75 5.19
CA ALA A 472 24.17 11.82 4.84
C ALA A 472 24.66 11.70 3.39
N ARG A 473 25.05 10.51 2.93
CA ARG A 473 25.55 10.30 1.57
C ARG A 473 24.49 10.53 0.50
N ILE A 474 23.24 10.08 0.76
CA ILE A 474 22.13 10.30 -0.18
C ILE A 474 21.79 11.79 -0.24
N THR A 475 21.57 12.43 0.91
CA THR A 475 21.17 13.85 0.97
C THR A 475 22.25 14.80 0.41
N SER A 476 23.53 14.43 0.51
CA SER A 476 24.65 15.14 -0.09
C SER A 476 24.83 14.86 -1.60
N GLY A 477 23.97 14.03 -2.22
CA GLY A 477 24.07 13.71 -3.65
C GLY A 477 25.25 12.83 -4.04
N LEU A 478 25.84 12.14 -3.07
CA LEU A 478 26.97 11.21 -3.30
C LEU A 478 26.52 9.82 -3.74
N VAL A 479 25.20 9.58 -3.80
CA VAL A 479 24.61 8.32 -4.26
C VAL A 479 23.65 8.58 -5.43
N ARG A 480 23.73 7.74 -6.46
CA ARG A 480 22.80 7.75 -7.61
C ARG A 480 22.19 6.38 -7.81
N PHE A 481 20.93 6.38 -8.24
CA PHE A 481 20.11 5.19 -8.42
C PHE A 481 19.58 5.07 -9.84
N LEU A 482 19.11 3.88 -10.19
CA LEU A 482 18.40 3.61 -11.45
C LEU A 482 17.06 4.36 -11.47
N ILE A 483 16.64 4.84 -12.66
CA ILE A 483 15.33 5.47 -12.88
C ILE A 483 14.18 4.51 -12.57
N LYS A 484 12.96 5.04 -12.45
CA LYS A 484 11.76 4.23 -12.19
C LYS A 484 11.58 3.17 -13.28
N GLU A 485 11.08 2.01 -12.90
CA GLU A 485 10.84 0.90 -13.83
C GLU A 485 9.96 1.32 -15.01
N GLN A 486 8.86 2.02 -14.76
CA GLN A 486 7.95 2.49 -15.81
C GLN A 486 8.66 3.44 -16.80
N GLU A 487 9.50 4.33 -16.31
CA GLU A 487 10.29 5.23 -17.13
C GLU A 487 11.32 4.45 -17.97
N ALA A 488 11.99 3.47 -17.36
CA ALA A 488 12.92 2.58 -18.04
C ALA A 488 12.24 1.72 -19.13
N LYS A 489 11.05 1.20 -18.82
CA LYS A 489 10.21 0.43 -19.75
C LYS A 489 9.80 1.30 -20.95
N ASN A 490 9.33 2.51 -20.71
CA ASN A 490 8.96 3.43 -21.77
C ASN A 490 10.17 3.78 -22.66
N ALA A 491 11.32 4.08 -22.03
CA ALA A 491 12.56 4.35 -22.74
C ALA A 491 13.05 3.14 -23.56
N LEU A 492 12.93 1.92 -23.03
CA LEU A 492 13.28 0.69 -23.76
C LEU A 492 12.35 0.46 -24.94
N MET A 493 11.04 0.58 -24.75
CA MET A 493 10.03 0.34 -25.79
C MET A 493 10.01 1.41 -26.88
N SER A 494 10.56 2.60 -26.63
CA SER A 494 10.74 3.63 -27.67
C SER A 494 11.87 3.31 -28.65
N THR A 495 12.70 2.28 -28.38
CA THR A 495 13.80 1.87 -29.24
C THR A 495 13.43 0.66 -30.11
N ALA A 496 13.93 0.61 -31.37
CA ALA A 496 13.73 -0.53 -32.26
C ALA A 496 14.28 -1.85 -31.67
N VAL A 497 15.37 -1.76 -30.88
CA VAL A 497 15.97 -2.92 -30.20
C VAL A 497 15.03 -3.42 -29.09
N GLY A 498 14.48 -2.53 -28.29
CA GLY A 498 13.57 -2.90 -27.20
C GLY A 498 12.26 -3.52 -27.71
N GLN A 499 11.73 -3.02 -28.82
CA GLN A 499 10.53 -3.58 -29.45
C GLN A 499 10.74 -5.02 -29.97
N LYS A 500 11.92 -5.30 -30.53
CA LYS A 500 12.29 -6.64 -31.05
C LYS A 500 12.81 -7.60 -29.96
N MET A 501 13.04 -7.12 -28.77
CA MET A 501 13.57 -7.92 -27.66
C MET A 501 12.54 -8.94 -27.18
N SER A 502 12.96 -10.18 -26.89
CA SER A 502 12.08 -11.19 -26.28
C SER A 502 11.59 -10.74 -24.89
N THR A 503 10.43 -11.22 -24.47
CA THR A 503 9.86 -10.89 -23.15
C THR A 503 10.82 -11.22 -22.02
N TYR A 504 11.48 -12.38 -22.07
CA TYR A 504 12.49 -12.80 -21.08
C TYR A 504 13.63 -11.77 -20.96
N LYS A 505 14.24 -11.38 -22.05
CA LYS A 505 15.34 -10.38 -22.07
C LYS A 505 14.88 -9.00 -21.59
N ARG A 506 13.60 -8.62 -21.86
CA ARG A 506 13.04 -7.37 -21.33
C ARG A 506 12.90 -7.42 -19.82
N VAL A 507 12.35 -8.50 -19.28
CA VAL A 507 12.22 -8.70 -17.84
C VAL A 507 13.61 -8.65 -17.18
N GLU A 508 14.57 -9.39 -17.68
CA GLU A 508 15.95 -9.39 -17.18
C GLU A 508 16.57 -7.98 -17.15
N ARG A 509 16.35 -7.20 -18.22
CA ARG A 509 16.89 -5.83 -18.31
C ARG A 509 16.18 -4.83 -17.40
N LEU A 510 14.88 -5.01 -17.14
CA LEU A 510 14.08 -4.13 -16.28
C LEU A 510 14.17 -4.51 -14.79
N LEU A 511 14.54 -5.74 -14.48
CA LEU A 511 14.61 -6.26 -13.11
C LEU A 511 15.42 -5.37 -12.14
N PRO A 512 16.61 -4.84 -12.46
CA PRO A 512 17.33 -3.95 -11.55
C PRO A 512 16.61 -2.64 -11.27
N HIS A 513 15.79 -2.14 -12.21
CA HIS A 513 14.94 -0.97 -12.01
C HIS A 513 13.79 -1.25 -11.04
N GLU A 514 13.13 -2.40 -11.21
CA GLU A 514 12.10 -2.89 -10.29
C GLU A 514 12.67 -3.08 -8.89
N MET A 515 13.80 -3.77 -8.76
CA MET A 515 14.44 -3.97 -7.46
C MET A 515 14.88 -2.66 -6.81
N THR A 516 15.29 -1.66 -7.60
CA THR A 516 15.57 -0.31 -7.09
C THR A 516 14.29 0.37 -6.62
N SER A 517 13.15 0.18 -7.27
CA SER A 517 11.87 0.72 -6.81
C SER A 517 11.45 0.08 -5.48
N ARG A 518 11.58 -1.24 -5.36
CA ARG A 518 11.33 -1.96 -4.11
C ARG A 518 12.30 -1.55 -2.97
N LEU A 519 13.57 -1.24 -3.28
CA LEU A 519 14.50 -0.66 -2.31
C LEU A 519 13.97 0.68 -1.77
N PHE A 520 13.42 1.52 -2.62
CA PHE A 520 12.83 2.80 -2.21
C PHE A 520 11.58 2.60 -1.34
N ASP A 521 10.78 1.58 -1.63
CA ASP A 521 9.63 1.21 -0.79
C ASP A 521 10.11 0.71 0.60
N GLU A 522 11.17 -0.10 0.66
CA GLU A 522 11.80 -0.50 1.93
C GLU A 522 12.32 0.72 2.72
N MET A 523 12.99 1.66 2.06
CA MET A 523 13.47 2.88 2.70
C MET A 523 12.33 3.75 3.23
N ALA A 524 11.24 3.85 2.48
CA ALA A 524 10.03 4.58 2.89
C ALA A 524 9.31 3.91 4.07
N ASN A 525 9.48 2.60 4.23
CA ASN A 525 8.92 1.81 5.33
C ASN A 525 9.75 1.88 6.64
N LEU A 526 10.82 2.67 6.68
CA LEU A 526 11.68 2.79 7.86
C LEU A 526 11.36 4.07 8.63
N ARG A 527 11.18 3.96 9.94
CA ARG A 527 11.03 5.09 10.86
C ARG A 527 12.04 5.02 12.00
N LEU A 528 12.25 6.15 12.67
CA LEU A 528 13.02 6.18 13.91
C LEU A 528 12.25 5.48 15.02
N LYS A 529 12.91 4.51 15.65
CA LYS A 529 12.42 3.90 16.88
C LYS A 529 12.69 4.84 18.05
N ALA A 530 11.68 5.10 18.87
CA ALA A 530 11.87 5.81 20.11
C ALA A 530 12.71 4.94 21.08
N THR A 531 13.98 5.29 21.26
CA THR A 531 14.89 4.62 22.20
C THR A 531 15.16 5.53 23.38
N GLY A 532 15.36 4.94 24.56
CA GLY A 532 15.75 5.71 25.78
C GLY A 532 17.13 6.38 25.67
N ASN A 533 17.94 5.98 24.69
CA ASN A 533 19.24 6.56 24.40
C ASN A 533 19.13 7.56 23.23
N ARG A 534 19.13 8.87 23.53
CA ARG A 534 18.97 9.96 22.55
C ARG A 534 20.06 10.05 21.48
N ASN A 535 21.17 9.32 21.65
CA ASN A 535 22.32 9.41 20.75
C ASN A 535 22.40 8.27 19.72
N GLU A 536 21.49 7.30 19.76
CA GLU A 536 21.49 6.17 18.85
C GLU A 536 20.32 6.24 17.85
N ILE A 537 20.66 6.15 16.57
CA ILE A 537 19.67 6.01 15.50
C ILE A 537 19.37 4.52 15.34
N VAL A 538 18.18 4.13 15.73
CA VAL A 538 17.64 2.79 15.50
C VAL A 538 16.47 2.93 14.54
N LEU A 539 16.52 2.21 13.41
CA LEU A 539 15.43 2.18 12.45
C LEU A 539 14.61 0.91 12.62
N GLU A 540 13.29 1.07 12.67
CA GLU A 540 12.34 -0.03 12.63
C GLU A 540 11.41 0.08 11.42
N GLN A 541 10.83 -1.04 10.99
CA GLN A 541 9.86 -1.06 9.92
C GLN A 541 8.52 -0.51 10.43
N ILE A 542 7.88 0.37 9.66
CA ILE A 542 6.52 0.87 9.91
C ILE A 542 5.55 -0.31 9.75
N ASN A 543 5.68 -1.05 8.65
CA ASN A 543 4.99 -2.32 8.44
C ASN A 543 6.01 -3.47 8.50
N PRO A 544 6.00 -4.33 9.55
CA PRO A 544 6.95 -5.43 9.71
C PRO A 544 6.89 -6.51 8.62
N ARG A 545 5.78 -6.58 7.84
CA ARG A 545 5.64 -7.53 6.74
C ARG A 545 6.49 -7.17 5.52
N TYR A 546 6.86 -5.90 5.38
CA TYR A 546 7.76 -5.47 4.31
C TYR A 546 9.20 -5.80 4.67
N PRO A 547 9.97 -6.44 3.77
CA PRO A 547 11.37 -6.74 4.02
C PRO A 547 12.21 -5.44 4.14
N LYS A 548 13.42 -5.55 4.69
CA LYS A 548 14.41 -4.47 4.73
C LYS A 548 15.77 -4.87 4.15
N ASP A 549 15.82 -6.02 3.48
CA ASP A 549 17.07 -6.68 3.07
C ASP A 549 17.79 -5.89 1.97
N LYS A 550 17.05 -5.24 1.07
CA LYS A 550 17.64 -4.37 0.04
C LYS A 550 18.25 -3.12 0.65
N TYR A 551 17.60 -2.56 1.66
CA TYR A 551 18.13 -1.44 2.42
C TYR A 551 19.38 -1.85 3.21
N SER A 552 19.39 -3.00 3.86
CA SER A 552 20.56 -3.51 4.60
C SER A 552 21.77 -3.70 3.68
N SER A 553 21.58 -4.35 2.52
CA SER A 553 22.62 -4.51 1.51
C SER A 553 23.16 -3.16 1.00
N LEU A 554 22.28 -2.20 0.70
CA LEU A 554 22.68 -0.82 0.35
C LEU A 554 23.52 -0.18 1.46
N ALA A 555 23.07 -0.31 2.70
CA ALA A 555 23.65 0.34 3.86
C ALA A 555 25.07 -0.15 4.15
N TYR A 556 25.28 -1.45 4.11
CA TYR A 556 26.60 -2.05 4.30
C TYR A 556 27.59 -1.65 3.19
N GLY A 557 27.14 -1.63 1.94
CA GLY A 557 27.95 -1.17 0.82
C GLY A 557 28.36 0.29 0.94
N LEU A 558 27.43 1.18 1.28
CA LEU A 558 27.71 2.61 1.48
C LEU A 558 28.61 2.87 2.69
N TRP A 559 28.50 2.04 3.72
CA TRP A 559 29.42 2.12 4.87
C TRP A 559 30.85 1.81 4.45
N ARG A 560 31.08 0.71 3.74
CA ARG A 560 32.44 0.35 3.29
C ARG A 560 33.01 1.38 2.32
N ILE A 561 32.18 1.96 1.45
CA ILE A 561 32.59 3.07 0.57
C ILE A 561 33.07 4.28 1.38
N LYS A 562 32.44 4.59 2.52
CA LYS A 562 32.89 5.65 3.44
C LYS A 562 34.27 5.31 4.05
N GLU A 563 34.46 4.10 4.54
CA GLU A 563 35.74 3.68 5.09
C GLU A 563 36.87 3.77 4.05
N LEU A 564 36.59 3.32 2.81
CA LEU A 564 37.55 3.44 1.68
C LEU A 564 37.85 4.91 1.35
N GLU A 565 36.88 5.81 1.44
CA GLU A 565 37.09 7.25 1.30
C GLU A 565 38.00 7.79 2.38
N GLU A 566 37.81 7.42 3.64
CA GLU A 566 38.66 7.82 4.76
C GLU A 566 40.10 7.29 4.60
N GLU A 567 40.24 6.04 4.17
CA GLU A 567 41.55 5.44 3.85
C GLU A 567 42.26 6.18 2.72
N TYR A 568 41.53 6.53 1.65
CA TYR A 568 42.06 7.29 0.52
C TYR A 568 42.55 8.68 0.93
N VAL A 569 41.77 9.41 1.71
CA VAL A 569 42.14 10.74 2.22
C VAL A 569 43.34 10.66 3.14
N LYS A 570 43.44 9.65 4.03
CA LYS A 570 44.59 9.44 4.88
C LYS A 570 45.86 9.16 4.06
N LYS A 571 45.77 8.31 3.02
CA LYS A 571 46.89 8.02 2.12
C LYS A 571 47.34 9.26 1.34
N ARG A 572 46.39 10.05 0.84
CA ARG A 572 46.69 11.30 0.10
C ARG A 572 47.37 12.33 1.01
N ARG A 573 46.90 12.51 2.24
CA ARG A 573 47.56 13.40 3.23
C ARG A 573 48.98 12.97 3.54
N ARG A 574 49.25 11.68 3.68
CA ARG A 574 50.62 11.16 3.91
C ARG A 574 51.56 11.39 2.72
N ARG A 575 51.05 11.33 1.47
CA ARG A 575 51.85 11.58 0.25
C ARG A 575 52.18 13.08 0.05
N PHE A 576 51.28 13.98 0.44
CA PHE A 576 51.47 15.43 0.27
C PHE A 576 51.92 16.15 1.56
N GLY A 577 51.93 15.48 2.71
CA GLY A 577 52.34 16.05 4.00
C GLY A 577 53.82 15.91 4.34
N GLY A 578 54.66 15.44 3.39
CA GLY A 578 56.09 15.22 3.58
C GLY A 578 57.00 16.46 3.46
N THR A 579 56.47 17.66 3.17
CA THR A 579 57.29 18.89 3.15
C THR A 579 56.41 20.08 3.56
N GLY A 580 56.63 20.58 4.79
CA GLY A 580 56.10 21.88 5.22
C GLY A 580 55.39 21.87 6.57
N SER A 581 56.10 22.26 7.60
CA SER A 581 55.56 22.67 8.89
C SER A 581 54.70 23.93 8.72
N GLY A 582 53.39 23.74 8.74
CA GLY A 582 52.44 24.87 8.77
C GLY A 582 51.15 24.42 9.42
N LYS A 583 51.00 24.68 10.72
CA LYS A 583 49.76 24.47 11.45
C LYS A 583 48.67 25.37 10.87
N ARG A 584 47.76 24.84 10.03
CA ARG A 584 46.44 25.44 9.79
C ARG A 584 45.39 24.60 10.50
N LYS A 585 44.83 25.13 11.59
CA LYS A 585 43.63 24.64 12.23
C LYS A 585 42.45 24.85 11.25
N LEU A 586 41.87 23.79 10.74
CA LEU A 586 40.59 23.81 10.10
C LEU A 586 39.51 23.56 11.18
N SER A 587 38.72 24.59 11.45
CA SER A 587 37.52 24.46 12.27
C SER A 587 36.43 23.76 11.46
N PHE A 588 35.94 22.64 11.98
CA PHE A 588 34.71 22.03 11.47
C PHE A 588 33.54 22.73 12.13
N TYR A 589 32.69 23.32 11.33
CA TYR A 589 31.32 23.67 11.73
C TYR A 589 30.49 22.39 11.76
N THR A 590 29.98 22.05 12.91
CA THR A 590 28.81 21.17 13.11
C THR A 590 27.58 22.06 13.21
N PRO A 591 26.47 21.71 12.50
CA PRO A 591 25.16 22.31 12.73
C PRO A 591 24.52 21.73 13.99
#